data_5e6f8c7a1b846b689d6baefdc9b7f0f3
#
_entry.id   5e6f8c7a1b846b689d6baefdc9b7f0f3
#
_cell.length_a   1.000
_cell.length_b   1.000
_cell.length_c   1.000
_cell.angle_alpha   90.00
_cell.angle_beta   90.00
_cell.angle_gamma   90.00
#
_symmetry.space_group_name_H-M   'P 1'
#
loop_
_entity.id
_entity.type
_entity.pdbx_description
1 polymer ?
#
loop_
_entity_poly.entity_id
_entity_poly.type
_entity_poly.pdbx_seq_one_letter_code
_entity_poly.pdbx_strand_id
1 'polypeptide(L)'
;MKPVLAMIVVGLTPRHLGPLTPRLSGLARDGSTAKLATVTPAVTCSVQATFMTGTLPQDHGVVGNGWLFRDQMEVLLWRQSNRLVGGEKIWEAGKKRDVGFTCANMFWWYNMASAHDLGVTPRPIYKADGRKLPDCYTVPAQLRERLTERLGPFPLFQFWGPATTIASTRWIAEATKLVMAEHDPTLTLAYLPHLDYDLQRFGPDETHPAVRQSLIDIDAVAGDLADAARESGRSVVVLSEYGITPVDRPVHINRALRDAGLLIVREEDGGELLDPMASRAFALSDHQIAHVYVADLDLLPKVRSLVEGLPGVEHVYAGGERRTIGLDHARSGELIAMADARSWFTYYYWNDDRRAPDFARTVEIHRKPGYDPVELFLDPAIAAPKAAIGKRLLLRKLGFRTLMDVIPLDASLVRGSHGRLTAKAEDGPLVITDQPQLLKRDHIAATDVKQLLLNSVFE
;
A
#
# COMPACT_ATOMS: atom_id res chain seq x y z
N MET A 1 27.45 -6.06 -15.52
CA MET A 1 26.34 -5.73 -14.59
C MET A 1 26.48 -6.62 -13.36
N LYS A 2 26.24 -6.06 -12.18
CA LYS A 2 26.21 -6.80 -10.92
C LYS A 2 24.76 -7.09 -10.55
N PRO A 3 24.34 -8.33 -10.26
CA PRO A 3 22.97 -8.62 -9.91
C PRO A 3 22.61 -8.01 -8.54
N VAL A 4 21.38 -7.52 -8.41
CA VAL A 4 20.89 -6.79 -7.23
C VAL A 4 19.53 -7.31 -6.79
N LEU A 5 19.36 -7.48 -5.48
CA LEU A 5 18.07 -7.59 -4.81
C LEU A 5 17.71 -6.25 -4.15
N ALA A 6 16.61 -5.65 -4.56
CA ALA A 6 16.00 -4.52 -3.87
C ALA A 6 14.71 -4.97 -3.21
N MET A 7 14.65 -4.96 -1.88
CA MET A 7 13.45 -5.36 -1.14
C MET A 7 12.86 -4.19 -0.35
N ILE A 8 11.56 -4.01 -0.47
CA ILE A 8 10.80 -3.08 0.37
C ILE A 8 10.33 -3.81 1.62
N VAL A 9 10.73 -3.32 2.78
CA VAL A 9 10.19 -3.70 4.09
C VAL A 9 9.29 -2.58 4.56
N VAL A 10 7.98 -2.76 4.36
CA VAL A 10 6.99 -1.70 4.56
C VAL A 10 6.90 -1.31 6.03
N GLY A 11 6.90 -0.01 6.29
CA GLY A 11 6.81 0.52 7.66
C GLY A 11 8.12 0.47 8.46
N LEU A 12 9.23 -0.06 7.89
CA LEU A 12 10.53 -0.04 8.54
C LEU A 12 11.06 1.39 8.64
N THR A 13 11.51 1.77 9.84
CA THR A 13 12.09 3.09 10.12
C THR A 13 13.44 2.94 10.85
N PRO A 14 14.27 3.99 10.92
CA PRO A 14 15.50 3.95 11.72
C PRO A 14 15.29 3.53 13.19
N ARG A 15 14.12 3.80 13.79
CA ARG A 15 13.79 3.39 15.17
C ARG A 15 13.71 1.87 15.33
N HIS A 16 13.30 1.16 14.28
CA HIS A 16 13.17 -0.30 14.33
C HIS A 16 14.49 -1.05 14.16
N LEU A 17 15.61 -0.32 13.88
CA LEU A 17 16.95 -0.94 13.84
C LEU A 17 17.48 -1.10 15.26
N GLY A 18 17.44 -2.32 15.78
CA GLY A 18 17.80 -2.60 17.17
C GLY A 18 17.75 -4.09 17.52
N PRO A 19 17.60 -4.41 18.81
CA PRO A 19 17.63 -5.80 19.28
C PRO A 19 16.53 -6.72 18.73
N LEU A 20 15.40 -6.15 18.24
CA LEU A 20 14.30 -6.91 17.65
C LEU A 20 14.53 -7.22 16.16
N THR A 21 15.47 -6.51 15.53
CA THR A 21 15.80 -6.65 14.12
C THR A 21 17.31 -6.81 13.91
N PRO A 22 17.95 -7.82 14.54
CA PRO A 22 19.41 -7.95 14.54
C PRO A 22 20.01 -8.14 13.13
N ARG A 23 19.30 -8.79 12.21
CA ARG A 23 19.78 -9.04 10.84
C ARG A 23 19.74 -7.77 10.00
N LEU A 24 18.61 -7.04 10.00
CA LEU A 24 18.49 -5.72 9.34
C LEU A 24 19.45 -4.71 9.94
N SER A 25 19.63 -4.72 11.28
CA SER A 25 20.61 -3.89 11.97
C SER A 25 22.05 -4.26 11.59
N GLY A 26 22.31 -5.54 11.38
CA GLY A 26 23.59 -6.03 10.86
C GLY A 26 23.87 -5.50 9.45
N LEU A 27 22.88 -5.61 8.55
CA LEU A 27 22.98 -5.05 7.19
C LEU A 27 23.27 -3.54 7.21
N ALA A 28 22.60 -2.80 8.10
CA ALA A 28 22.79 -1.36 8.25
C ALA A 28 24.18 -0.98 8.78
N ARG A 29 24.70 -1.76 9.74
CA ARG A 29 26.02 -1.53 10.33
C ARG A 29 27.17 -1.90 9.39
N ASP A 30 27.02 -3.03 8.69
CA ASP A 30 28.09 -3.58 7.84
C ASP A 30 28.10 -2.92 6.46
N GLY A 31 27.01 -2.26 6.07
CA GLY A 31 26.85 -1.51 4.84
C GLY A 31 26.75 0.00 5.06
N SER A 32 25.77 0.63 4.46
CA SER A 32 25.45 2.05 4.64
C SER A 32 23.95 2.26 4.73
N THR A 33 23.54 3.30 5.47
CA THR A 33 22.13 3.65 5.69
C THR A 33 21.92 5.14 5.46
N ALA A 34 20.80 5.49 4.81
CA ALA A 34 20.34 6.86 4.70
C ALA A 34 18.84 6.96 5.02
N LYS A 35 18.40 8.09 5.54
CA LYS A 35 17.00 8.45 5.69
C LYS A 35 16.41 8.77 4.33
N LEU A 36 15.22 8.30 4.04
CA LEU A 36 14.56 8.52 2.76
C LEU A 36 13.52 9.65 2.91
N ALA A 37 13.69 10.73 2.15
CA ALA A 37 12.67 11.75 2.00
C ALA A 37 11.61 11.22 1.02
N THR A 38 10.52 10.67 1.56
CA THR A 38 9.41 10.12 0.77
C THR A 38 8.54 11.21 0.14
N VAL A 39 7.59 10.82 -0.69
CA VAL A 39 6.68 11.74 -1.39
C VAL A 39 5.33 11.86 -0.68
N THR A 40 4.57 12.88 -1.04
CA THR A 40 3.15 13.01 -0.69
C THR A 40 2.29 12.50 -1.86
N PRO A 41 1.32 11.59 -1.62
CA PRO A 41 1.08 10.92 -0.36
C PRO A 41 2.12 9.83 -0.08
N ALA A 42 2.48 9.67 1.18
CA ALA A 42 3.34 8.58 1.65
C ALA A 42 2.52 7.27 1.75
N VAL A 43 2.10 6.74 0.59
CA VAL A 43 1.30 5.53 0.45
C VAL A 43 1.91 4.62 -0.61
N THR A 44 1.66 3.32 -0.50
CA THR A 44 2.31 2.26 -1.27
C THR A 44 2.41 2.54 -2.77
N CYS A 45 1.27 2.80 -3.43
CA CYS A 45 1.25 2.92 -4.89
C CYS A 45 2.03 4.16 -5.38
N SER A 46 1.88 5.31 -4.71
CA SER A 46 2.59 6.55 -5.07
C SER A 46 4.09 6.43 -4.85
N VAL A 47 4.50 5.86 -3.70
CA VAL A 47 5.92 5.72 -3.38
C VAL A 47 6.60 4.72 -4.30
N GLN A 48 5.99 3.55 -4.54
CA GLN A 48 6.56 2.55 -5.46
C GLN A 48 6.63 3.08 -6.90
N ALA A 49 5.62 3.83 -7.37
CA ALA A 49 5.68 4.48 -8.67
C ALA A 49 6.83 5.50 -8.75
N THR A 50 7.07 6.26 -7.68
CA THR A 50 8.22 7.15 -7.56
C THR A 50 9.54 6.39 -7.61
N PHE A 51 9.67 5.27 -6.88
CA PHE A 51 10.87 4.42 -6.92
C PHE A 51 11.14 3.85 -8.31
N MET A 52 10.08 3.44 -9.03
CA MET A 52 10.21 2.88 -10.38
C MET A 52 10.57 3.93 -11.44
N THR A 53 10.06 5.16 -11.31
CA THR A 53 10.19 6.19 -12.34
C THR A 53 11.25 7.25 -12.06
N GLY A 54 11.57 7.48 -10.78
CA GLY A 54 12.43 8.59 -10.34
C GLY A 54 11.75 9.96 -10.45
N THR A 55 10.41 10.00 -10.51
CA THR A 55 9.63 11.25 -10.65
C THR A 55 8.57 11.38 -9.55
N LEU A 56 7.97 12.56 -9.41
CA LEU A 56 6.94 12.84 -8.40
C LEU A 56 5.55 12.31 -8.84
N PRO A 57 4.60 12.15 -7.91
CA PRO A 57 3.22 11.77 -8.23
C PRO A 57 2.53 12.65 -9.27
N GLN A 58 2.80 13.93 -9.28
CA GLN A 58 2.31 14.88 -10.31
C GLN A 58 2.83 14.59 -11.72
N ASP A 59 3.95 13.88 -11.86
CA ASP A 59 4.59 13.57 -13.15
C ASP A 59 4.22 12.16 -13.63
N HIS A 60 4.27 11.15 -12.73
CA HIS A 60 3.92 9.78 -13.10
C HIS A 60 2.42 9.47 -12.96
N GLY A 61 1.63 10.37 -12.37
CA GLY A 61 0.18 10.29 -12.31
C GLY A 61 -0.41 9.28 -11.31
N VAL A 62 0.40 8.69 -10.44
CA VAL A 62 -0.08 7.81 -9.36
C VAL A 62 -0.20 8.65 -8.10
N VAL A 63 -1.37 9.22 -7.90
CA VAL A 63 -1.63 10.24 -6.87
C VAL A 63 -2.09 9.68 -5.52
N GLY A 64 -2.24 8.35 -5.41
CA GLY A 64 -2.67 7.62 -4.22
C GLY A 64 -2.73 6.12 -4.49
N ASN A 65 -3.25 5.33 -3.57
CA ASN A 65 -3.58 3.92 -3.80
C ASN A 65 -4.77 3.74 -4.74
N GLY A 66 -5.47 4.82 -5.04
CA GLY A 66 -6.56 4.92 -6.00
C GLY A 66 -6.93 6.38 -6.27
N TRP A 67 -7.79 6.58 -7.24
CA TRP A 67 -8.32 7.90 -7.62
C TRP A 67 -9.66 7.76 -8.36
N LEU A 68 -10.34 8.90 -8.59
CA LEU A 68 -11.51 8.95 -9.46
C LEU A 68 -11.07 8.82 -10.93
N PHE A 69 -11.54 7.80 -11.60
CA PHE A 69 -11.46 7.66 -13.05
C PHE A 69 -12.55 8.52 -13.67
N ARG A 70 -12.21 9.76 -14.01
CA ARG A 70 -13.17 10.82 -14.36
C ARG A 70 -14.00 10.51 -15.61
N ASP A 71 -13.44 9.80 -16.57
CA ASP A 71 -14.09 9.34 -17.79
C ASP A 71 -15.16 8.27 -17.54
N GLN A 72 -15.04 7.54 -16.44
CA GLN A 72 -15.97 6.49 -15.99
C GLN A 72 -16.80 6.92 -14.78
N MET A 73 -16.41 8.01 -14.12
CA MET A 73 -16.96 8.44 -12.82
C MET A 73 -16.94 7.34 -11.76
N GLU A 74 -15.88 6.52 -11.77
CA GLU A 74 -15.68 5.44 -10.82
C GLU A 74 -14.43 5.68 -9.96
N VAL A 75 -14.56 5.43 -8.66
CA VAL A 75 -13.43 5.39 -7.73
C VAL A 75 -12.84 4.01 -7.75
N LEU A 76 -11.58 3.88 -8.20
CA LEU A 76 -10.91 2.60 -8.34
C LEU A 76 -9.57 2.61 -7.58
N LEU A 77 -9.43 1.70 -6.61
CA LEU A 77 -8.21 1.50 -5.84
C LEU A 77 -7.49 0.21 -6.29
N TRP A 78 -6.19 0.14 -6.02
CA TRP A 78 -5.36 -1.06 -6.14
C TRP A 78 -5.30 -1.66 -7.55
N ARG A 79 -5.31 -0.79 -8.58
CA ARG A 79 -5.18 -1.23 -9.97
C ARG A 79 -3.75 -1.65 -10.28
N GLN A 80 -3.59 -2.76 -11.02
CA GLN A 80 -2.29 -3.40 -11.29
C GLN A 80 -1.67 -3.04 -12.64
N SER A 81 -2.40 -2.33 -13.51
CA SER A 81 -1.90 -2.03 -14.86
C SER A 81 -0.76 -1.01 -14.83
N ASN A 82 0.41 -1.39 -15.33
CA ASN A 82 1.57 -0.50 -15.47
C ASN A 82 1.31 0.68 -16.41
N ARG A 83 0.32 0.56 -17.30
CA ARG A 83 -0.09 1.66 -18.19
C ARG A 83 -0.66 2.87 -17.45
N LEU A 84 -1.00 2.72 -16.17
CA LEU A 84 -1.43 3.83 -15.30
C LEU A 84 -0.26 4.69 -14.81
N VAL A 85 0.98 4.18 -14.90
CA VAL A 85 2.18 4.88 -14.44
C VAL A 85 2.84 5.59 -15.61
N GLY A 86 2.89 6.92 -15.58
CA GLY A 86 3.61 7.74 -16.54
C GLY A 86 5.13 7.64 -16.39
N GLY A 87 5.85 8.10 -17.39
CA GLY A 87 7.32 8.15 -17.38
C GLY A 87 8.01 6.79 -17.61
N GLU A 88 9.33 6.86 -17.72
CA GLU A 88 10.21 5.71 -17.94
C GLU A 88 10.43 4.93 -16.65
N LYS A 89 10.21 3.61 -16.68
CA LYS A 89 10.42 2.73 -15.52
C LYS A 89 11.86 2.24 -15.47
N ILE A 90 12.27 1.79 -14.32
CA ILE A 90 13.65 1.32 -14.06
C ILE A 90 14.09 0.19 -15.02
N TRP A 91 13.19 -0.75 -15.36
CA TRP A 91 13.50 -1.83 -16.30
C TRP A 91 13.67 -1.33 -17.73
N GLU A 92 12.93 -0.29 -18.13
CA GLU A 92 13.09 0.35 -19.44
C GLU A 92 14.43 1.11 -19.50
N ALA A 93 14.76 1.85 -18.44
CA ALA A 93 16.04 2.56 -18.32
C ALA A 93 17.24 1.59 -18.24
N GLY A 94 17.11 0.46 -17.53
CA GLY A 94 18.13 -0.57 -17.47
C GLY A 94 18.42 -1.20 -18.84
N LYS A 95 17.36 -1.59 -19.57
CA LYS A 95 17.47 -2.15 -20.93
C LYS A 95 18.04 -1.17 -21.96
N LYS A 96 17.85 0.13 -21.77
CA LYS A 96 18.50 1.17 -22.62
C LYS A 96 20.00 1.27 -22.35
N ARG A 97 20.47 1.00 -21.11
CA ARG A 97 21.88 1.02 -20.77
C ARG A 97 22.59 -0.27 -21.25
N ASP A 98 21.91 -1.42 -21.11
CA ASP A 98 22.41 -2.71 -21.53
C ASP A 98 21.24 -3.62 -21.94
N VAL A 99 21.26 -4.12 -23.18
CA VAL A 99 20.21 -5.00 -23.73
C VAL A 99 20.07 -6.31 -22.96
N GLY A 100 21.14 -6.77 -22.30
CA GLY A 100 21.14 -7.95 -21.44
C GLY A 100 20.56 -7.73 -20.04
N PHE A 101 20.15 -6.49 -19.69
CA PHE A 101 19.52 -6.22 -18.43
C PHE A 101 18.15 -6.89 -18.33
N THR A 102 17.92 -7.62 -17.23
CA THR A 102 16.63 -8.27 -16.91
C THR A 102 16.11 -7.83 -15.55
N CYS A 103 14.81 -7.73 -15.42
CA CYS A 103 14.15 -7.31 -14.18
C CYS A 103 13.04 -8.28 -13.76
N ALA A 104 13.09 -8.73 -12.51
CA ALA A 104 12.03 -9.46 -11.84
C ALA A 104 11.28 -8.54 -10.88
N ASN A 105 9.95 -8.45 -11.02
CA ASN A 105 9.07 -7.70 -10.14
C ASN A 105 8.25 -8.66 -9.27
N MET A 106 8.65 -8.82 -8.01
CA MET A 106 8.02 -9.70 -7.03
C MET A 106 7.14 -8.87 -6.10
N PHE A 107 5.88 -8.67 -6.50
CA PHE A 107 4.83 -7.99 -5.75
C PHE A 107 4.91 -6.45 -5.64
N TRP A 108 5.84 -5.73 -6.28
CA TRP A 108 5.66 -4.30 -6.42
C TRP A 108 4.43 -4.03 -7.28
N TRP A 109 3.68 -2.98 -6.94
CA TRP A 109 2.44 -2.61 -7.63
C TRP A 109 2.68 -2.22 -9.09
N TYR A 110 1.59 -2.15 -9.86
CA TYR A 110 1.64 -1.92 -11.32
C TYR A 110 2.45 -2.98 -12.07
N ASN A 111 2.30 -4.21 -11.64
CA ASN A 111 3.02 -5.37 -12.16
C ASN A 111 2.47 -5.85 -13.51
N MET A 112 1.16 -5.69 -13.76
CA MET A 112 0.51 -6.21 -14.98
C MET A 112 0.67 -5.25 -16.17
N ALA A 113 0.68 -5.79 -17.38
CA ALA A 113 0.88 -5.04 -18.64
C ALA A 113 2.16 -4.17 -18.61
N SER A 114 3.22 -4.70 -18.04
CA SER A 114 4.54 -4.11 -17.85
C SER A 114 5.56 -4.72 -18.82
N ALA A 115 6.71 -4.05 -18.98
CA ALA A 115 7.82 -4.48 -19.82
C ALA A 115 8.97 -5.14 -19.03
N HIS A 116 8.78 -5.44 -17.74
CA HIS A 116 9.73 -6.27 -16.99
C HIS A 116 9.72 -7.73 -17.50
N ASP A 117 10.78 -8.49 -17.23
CA ASP A 117 10.96 -9.83 -17.79
C ASP A 117 10.21 -10.89 -16.98
N LEU A 118 10.22 -10.76 -15.66
CA LEU A 118 9.58 -11.68 -14.72
C LEU A 118 8.67 -10.86 -13.79
N GLY A 119 7.46 -11.35 -13.55
CA GLY A 119 6.52 -10.67 -12.66
C GLY A 119 5.65 -11.64 -11.88
N VAL A 120 5.41 -11.32 -10.62
CA VAL A 120 4.45 -12.00 -9.74
C VAL A 120 3.68 -10.95 -8.97
N THR A 121 2.33 -11.06 -8.97
CA THR A 121 1.47 -10.14 -8.22
C THR A 121 0.20 -10.85 -7.75
N PRO A 122 -0.41 -10.45 -6.61
CA PRO A 122 -1.63 -11.09 -6.14
C PRO A 122 -2.77 -10.83 -7.15
N ARG A 123 -3.42 -11.90 -7.58
CA ARG A 123 -4.59 -11.82 -8.44
C ARG A 123 -5.50 -13.01 -8.18
N PRO A 124 -6.52 -12.84 -7.32
CA PRO A 124 -7.46 -13.92 -7.05
C PRO A 124 -8.28 -14.28 -8.29
N ILE A 125 -8.71 -15.55 -8.36
CA ILE A 125 -9.67 -16.00 -9.34
C ILE A 125 -11.07 -15.66 -8.82
N TYR A 126 -11.76 -14.79 -9.54
CA TYR A 126 -13.15 -14.44 -9.27
C TYR A 126 -14.07 -15.39 -10.05
N LYS A 127 -14.82 -16.22 -9.34
CA LYS A 127 -15.80 -17.15 -9.92
C LYS A 127 -17.14 -16.46 -10.14
N ALA A 128 -17.91 -16.90 -11.14
CA ALA A 128 -19.23 -16.36 -11.43
C ALA A 128 -20.23 -16.52 -10.27
N ASP A 129 -20.01 -17.48 -9.37
CA ASP A 129 -20.81 -17.70 -8.17
C ASP A 129 -20.42 -16.78 -6.99
N GLY A 130 -19.46 -15.84 -7.19
CA GLY A 130 -18.98 -14.88 -6.20
C GLY A 130 -17.84 -15.41 -5.32
N ARG A 131 -17.36 -16.64 -5.51
CA ARG A 131 -16.18 -17.14 -4.78
C ARG A 131 -14.92 -16.43 -5.27
N LYS A 132 -14.04 -16.11 -4.32
CA LYS A 132 -12.70 -15.57 -4.53
C LYS A 132 -11.69 -16.67 -4.14
N LEU A 133 -10.95 -17.20 -5.10
CA LEU A 133 -9.93 -18.23 -4.84
C LEU A 133 -8.54 -17.58 -4.79
N PRO A 134 -7.68 -18.00 -3.84
CA PRO A 134 -6.30 -17.54 -3.77
C PRO A 134 -5.53 -17.86 -5.04
N ASP A 135 -4.85 -16.87 -5.59
CA ASP A 135 -4.00 -17.03 -6.77
C ASP A 135 -3.10 -15.80 -6.97
N CYS A 136 -2.14 -15.93 -7.91
CA CYS A 136 -1.30 -14.85 -8.40
C CYS A 136 -1.31 -14.80 -9.94
N TYR A 137 -1.07 -13.62 -10.48
CA TYR A 137 -0.73 -13.40 -11.89
C TYR A 137 0.79 -13.42 -12.04
N THR A 138 1.28 -14.05 -13.11
CA THR A 138 2.73 -14.11 -13.38
C THR A 138 3.07 -13.80 -14.84
N VAL A 139 4.29 -13.31 -15.02
CA VAL A 139 4.96 -13.17 -16.30
C VAL A 139 6.32 -13.89 -16.18
N PRO A 140 6.62 -14.90 -17.01
CA PRO A 140 5.72 -15.57 -17.94
C PRO A 140 4.64 -16.39 -17.21
N ALA A 141 3.57 -16.78 -17.91
CA ALA A 141 2.42 -17.45 -17.30
C ALA A 141 2.79 -18.78 -16.60
N GLN A 142 3.76 -19.52 -17.14
CA GLN A 142 4.24 -20.81 -16.60
C GLN A 142 4.86 -20.68 -15.19
N LEU A 143 5.36 -19.51 -14.85
CA LEU A 143 5.92 -19.25 -13.52
C LEU A 143 4.88 -19.48 -12.41
N ARG A 144 3.59 -19.23 -12.67
CA ARG A 144 2.48 -19.48 -11.73
C ARG A 144 2.39 -20.94 -11.30
N GLU A 145 2.43 -21.85 -12.25
CA GLU A 145 2.37 -23.30 -11.97
C GLU A 145 3.62 -23.71 -11.19
N ARG A 146 4.79 -23.28 -11.63
CA ARG A 146 6.08 -23.57 -10.97
C ARG A 146 6.08 -23.11 -9.50
N LEU A 147 5.64 -21.89 -9.21
CA LEU A 147 5.56 -21.38 -7.84
C LEU A 147 4.53 -22.15 -7.02
N THR A 148 3.36 -22.47 -7.60
CA THR A 148 2.32 -23.23 -6.92
C THR A 148 2.76 -24.65 -6.56
N GLU A 149 3.49 -25.33 -7.44
CA GLU A 149 4.05 -26.67 -7.19
C GLU A 149 5.07 -26.66 -6.04
N ARG A 150 5.90 -25.63 -5.96
CA ARG A 150 6.98 -25.55 -4.98
C ARG A 150 6.52 -25.02 -3.62
N LEU A 151 5.61 -24.04 -3.60
CA LEU A 151 5.25 -23.26 -2.40
C LEU A 151 3.79 -23.40 -2.01
N GLY A 152 2.96 -24.07 -2.82
CA GLY A 152 1.51 -24.01 -2.70
C GLY A 152 0.95 -22.69 -3.24
N PRO A 153 -0.39 -22.54 -3.26
CA PRO A 153 -1.04 -21.31 -3.71
C PRO A 153 -0.68 -20.12 -2.80
N PHE A 154 -0.59 -18.93 -3.41
CA PHE A 154 -0.35 -17.70 -2.63
C PHE A 154 -1.40 -17.54 -1.52
N PRO A 155 -1.00 -17.32 -0.25
CA PRO A 155 -1.92 -17.28 0.88
C PRO A 155 -2.66 -15.92 0.97
N LEU A 156 -3.48 -15.62 -0.02
CA LEU A 156 -4.17 -14.35 -0.24
C LEU A 156 -4.91 -13.83 0.99
N PHE A 157 -5.62 -14.71 1.73
CA PHE A 157 -6.39 -14.31 2.91
C PHE A 157 -5.52 -13.99 4.13
N GLN A 158 -4.21 -14.30 4.05
CA GLN A 158 -3.21 -13.91 5.05
C GLN A 158 -2.37 -12.71 4.56
N PHE A 159 -2.67 -12.18 3.38
CA PHE A 159 -2.00 -11.02 2.81
C PHE A 159 -2.67 -9.70 3.21
N TRP A 160 -4.01 -9.67 3.27
CA TRP A 160 -4.78 -8.52 3.73
C TRP A 160 -6.07 -8.95 4.42
N GLY A 161 -6.41 -8.30 5.54
CA GLY A 161 -7.61 -8.57 6.34
C GLY A 161 -7.28 -9.06 7.75
N PRO A 162 -8.29 -9.52 8.51
CA PRO A 162 -8.11 -9.87 9.92
C PRO A 162 -7.32 -11.17 10.16
N ALA A 163 -7.06 -11.94 9.09
CA ALA A 163 -6.26 -13.16 9.14
C ALA A 163 -4.81 -12.95 8.66
N THR A 164 -4.35 -11.70 8.53
CA THR A 164 -2.96 -11.40 8.14
C THR A 164 -1.94 -12.03 9.07
N THR A 165 -0.91 -12.65 8.47
CA THR A 165 0.22 -13.25 9.18
C THR A 165 1.49 -13.10 8.34
N ILE A 166 2.63 -13.46 8.90
CA ILE A 166 3.91 -13.51 8.19
C ILE A 166 3.92 -14.49 7.00
N ALA A 167 2.98 -15.41 6.92
CA ALA A 167 2.98 -16.46 5.90
C ALA A 167 2.92 -15.91 4.47
N SER A 168 2.16 -14.83 4.23
CA SER A 168 2.11 -14.20 2.89
C SER A 168 3.45 -13.56 2.52
N THR A 169 4.09 -12.86 3.45
CA THR A 169 5.41 -12.26 3.25
C THR A 169 6.50 -13.32 3.08
N ARG A 170 6.43 -14.41 3.85
CA ARG A 170 7.33 -15.56 3.68
C ARG A 170 7.16 -16.21 2.30
N TRP A 171 5.92 -16.40 1.84
CA TRP A 171 5.67 -16.90 0.50
C TRP A 171 6.29 -16.01 -0.59
N ILE A 172 6.18 -14.69 -0.45
CA ILE A 172 6.79 -13.71 -1.37
C ILE A 172 8.32 -13.85 -1.36
N ALA A 173 8.94 -13.95 -0.18
CA ALA A 173 10.38 -14.11 -0.04
C ALA A 173 10.86 -15.44 -0.67
N GLU A 174 10.18 -16.56 -0.43
CA GLU A 174 10.51 -17.85 -1.01
C GLU A 174 10.32 -17.87 -2.54
N ALA A 175 9.24 -17.25 -3.05
CA ALA A 175 9.04 -17.07 -4.48
C ALA A 175 10.17 -16.23 -5.11
N THR A 176 10.63 -15.19 -4.40
CA THR A 176 11.75 -14.35 -4.84
C THR A 176 13.05 -15.15 -4.91
N LYS A 177 13.35 -15.98 -3.90
CA LYS A 177 14.52 -16.88 -3.90
C LYS A 177 14.49 -17.85 -5.09
N LEU A 178 13.32 -18.46 -5.36
CA LEU A 178 13.16 -19.37 -6.50
C LEU A 178 13.39 -18.66 -7.83
N VAL A 179 12.84 -17.46 -8.01
CA VAL A 179 13.03 -16.66 -9.23
C VAL A 179 14.49 -16.25 -9.40
N MET A 180 15.17 -15.83 -8.34
CA MET A 180 16.61 -15.52 -8.40
C MET A 180 17.44 -16.75 -8.77
N ALA A 181 17.13 -17.91 -8.22
CA ALA A 181 17.90 -19.15 -8.48
C ALA A 181 17.64 -19.75 -9.87
N GLU A 182 16.41 -19.68 -10.38
CA GLU A 182 16.02 -20.35 -11.63
C GLU A 182 16.19 -19.44 -12.87
N HIS A 183 16.13 -18.10 -12.72
CA HIS A 183 16.12 -17.16 -13.84
C HIS A 183 17.26 -16.14 -13.82
N ASP A 184 17.96 -16.00 -12.71
CA ASP A 184 19.10 -15.10 -12.50
C ASP A 184 18.90 -13.66 -13.03
N PRO A 185 17.80 -12.95 -12.62
CA PRO A 185 17.56 -11.60 -13.10
C PRO A 185 18.63 -10.62 -12.60
N THR A 186 18.97 -9.62 -13.42
CA THR A 186 19.92 -8.58 -13.07
C THR A 186 19.43 -7.71 -11.90
N LEU A 187 18.14 -7.34 -11.92
CA LEU A 187 17.48 -6.61 -10.84
C LEU A 187 16.26 -7.40 -10.37
N THR A 188 16.19 -7.67 -9.08
CA THR A 188 15.03 -8.27 -8.42
C THR A 188 14.41 -7.27 -7.47
N LEU A 189 13.11 -6.96 -7.64
CA LEU A 189 12.33 -6.09 -6.78
C LEU A 189 11.39 -6.95 -5.94
N ALA A 190 11.49 -6.91 -4.62
CA ALA A 190 10.64 -7.68 -3.71
C ALA A 190 9.85 -6.77 -2.76
N TYR A 191 8.62 -7.18 -2.39
CA TYR A 191 7.72 -6.44 -1.51
C TYR A 191 7.37 -7.26 -0.27
N LEU A 192 7.70 -6.78 0.92
CA LEU A 192 7.54 -7.46 2.20
C LEU A 192 6.66 -6.62 3.15
N PRO A 193 5.31 -6.76 3.10
CA PRO A 193 4.38 -5.85 3.77
C PRO A 193 4.06 -6.17 5.23
N HIS A 194 4.53 -7.27 5.79
CA HIS A 194 4.06 -7.81 7.08
C HIS A 194 4.02 -6.81 8.24
N LEU A 195 5.08 -6.00 8.39
CA LEU A 195 5.20 -5.07 9.52
C LEU A 195 4.12 -3.98 9.51
N ASP A 196 3.68 -3.55 8.33
CA ASP A 196 2.64 -2.53 8.14
C ASP A 196 1.34 -2.84 8.90
N TYR A 197 0.92 -4.10 8.92
CA TYR A 197 -0.38 -4.52 9.44
C TYR A 197 -0.53 -4.29 10.95
N ASP A 198 0.44 -4.74 11.73
CA ASP A 198 0.37 -4.59 13.18
C ASP A 198 0.73 -3.18 13.64
N LEU A 199 1.54 -2.45 12.86
CA LEU A 199 1.75 -1.02 13.10
C LEU A 199 0.45 -0.21 12.89
N GLN A 200 -0.41 -0.58 11.92
CA GLN A 200 -1.72 0.05 11.77
C GLN A 200 -2.69 -0.36 12.87
N ARG A 201 -2.69 -1.64 13.28
CA ARG A 201 -3.59 -2.14 14.32
C ARG A 201 -3.30 -1.56 15.70
N PHE A 202 -2.02 -1.54 16.10
CA PHE A 202 -1.60 -1.30 17.48
C PHE A 202 -0.76 -0.02 17.64
N GLY A 203 -0.45 0.66 16.53
CA GLY A 203 0.49 1.77 16.51
C GLY A 203 1.95 1.30 16.54
N PRO A 204 2.93 2.21 16.36
CA PRO A 204 4.35 1.89 16.35
C PRO A 204 4.93 1.75 17.78
N ASP A 205 4.27 1.00 18.63
CA ASP A 205 4.68 0.73 20.00
C ASP A 205 5.38 -0.63 20.11
N GLU A 206 6.71 -0.63 20.18
CA GLU A 206 7.53 -1.84 20.30
C GLU A 206 7.33 -2.59 21.63
N THR A 207 6.65 -2.01 22.63
CA THR A 207 6.28 -2.71 23.87
C THR A 207 5.06 -3.62 23.66
N HIS A 208 4.25 -3.36 22.63
CA HIS A 208 3.09 -4.20 22.30
C HIS A 208 3.55 -5.57 21.76
N PRO A 209 3.08 -6.71 22.34
CA PRO A 209 3.57 -8.04 21.97
C PRO A 209 3.47 -8.38 20.50
N ALA A 210 2.36 -7.98 19.82
CA ALA A 210 2.17 -8.24 18.39
C ALA A 210 3.16 -7.43 17.53
N VAL A 211 3.41 -6.16 17.84
CA VAL A 211 4.39 -5.33 17.14
C VAL A 211 5.80 -5.89 17.30
N ARG A 212 6.18 -6.30 18.53
CA ARG A 212 7.46 -6.98 18.77
C ARG A 212 7.61 -8.25 17.92
N GLN A 213 6.56 -9.08 17.89
CA GLN A 213 6.60 -10.31 17.09
C GLN A 213 6.71 -10.00 15.60
N SER A 214 5.98 -9.01 15.10
CA SER A 214 6.06 -8.60 13.69
C SER A 214 7.45 -8.08 13.30
N LEU A 215 8.14 -7.37 14.20
CA LEU A 215 9.53 -6.95 13.99
C LEU A 215 10.48 -8.15 13.91
N ILE A 216 10.34 -9.11 14.81
CA ILE A 216 11.16 -10.34 14.81
C ILE A 216 10.89 -11.16 13.55
N ASP A 217 9.61 -11.32 13.18
CA ASP A 217 9.20 -12.12 12.03
C ASP A 217 9.70 -11.51 10.71
N ILE A 218 9.59 -10.18 10.56
CA ILE A 218 10.05 -9.51 9.34
C ILE A 218 11.58 -9.49 9.23
N ASP A 219 12.28 -9.32 10.36
CA ASP A 219 13.74 -9.40 10.41
C ASP A 219 14.24 -10.77 9.96
N ALA A 220 13.60 -11.85 10.43
CA ALA A 220 13.93 -13.21 10.04
C ALA A 220 13.73 -13.40 8.52
N VAL A 221 12.58 -13.02 7.98
CA VAL A 221 12.26 -13.23 6.56
C VAL A 221 13.12 -12.35 5.64
N ALA A 222 13.29 -11.07 5.97
CA ALA A 222 14.11 -10.14 5.18
C ALA A 222 15.60 -10.54 5.26
N GLY A 223 16.07 -10.95 6.43
CA GLY A 223 17.42 -11.47 6.62
C GLY A 223 17.69 -12.73 5.79
N ASP A 224 16.79 -13.73 5.85
CA ASP A 224 16.93 -14.96 5.04
C ASP A 224 16.95 -14.68 3.54
N LEU A 225 16.16 -13.71 3.08
CA LEU A 225 16.17 -13.30 1.69
C LEU A 225 17.46 -12.57 1.31
N ALA A 226 17.98 -11.71 2.20
CA ALA A 226 19.25 -11.01 2.00
C ALA A 226 20.43 -11.97 1.96
N ASP A 227 20.48 -12.97 2.84
CA ASP A 227 21.55 -13.98 2.87
C ASP A 227 21.52 -14.82 1.59
N ALA A 228 20.37 -15.31 1.15
CA ALA A 228 20.23 -16.04 -0.12
C ALA A 228 20.67 -15.20 -1.34
N ALA A 229 20.39 -13.89 -1.33
CA ALA A 229 20.87 -13.00 -2.36
C ALA A 229 22.40 -12.87 -2.35
N ARG A 230 23.00 -12.66 -1.18
CA ARG A 230 24.47 -12.55 -1.03
C ARG A 230 25.20 -13.85 -1.39
N GLU A 231 24.69 -14.99 -0.97
CA GLU A 231 25.22 -16.32 -1.32
C GLU A 231 25.21 -16.55 -2.82
N SER A 232 24.24 -15.96 -3.55
CA SER A 232 24.19 -15.99 -5.01
C SER A 232 24.96 -14.84 -5.70
N GLY A 233 25.80 -14.09 -4.95
CA GLY A 233 26.63 -13.02 -5.48
C GLY A 233 25.91 -11.70 -5.77
N ARG A 234 24.67 -11.53 -5.26
CA ARG A 234 23.88 -10.31 -5.45
C ARG A 234 24.16 -9.28 -4.35
N SER A 235 24.18 -8.02 -4.72
CA SER A 235 24.08 -6.94 -3.76
C SER A 235 22.66 -6.77 -3.22
N VAL A 236 22.54 -6.23 -2.02
CA VAL A 236 21.27 -6.06 -1.31
C VAL A 236 21.01 -4.59 -1.05
N VAL A 237 19.81 -4.15 -1.44
CA VAL A 237 19.23 -2.85 -1.09
C VAL A 237 17.92 -3.08 -0.35
N VAL A 238 17.81 -2.58 0.89
CA VAL A 238 16.57 -2.56 1.66
C VAL A 238 16.00 -1.16 1.59
N LEU A 239 14.72 -1.06 1.27
CA LEU A 239 13.96 0.20 1.19
C LEU A 239 12.77 0.12 2.13
N SER A 240 12.30 1.25 2.62
CA SER A 240 10.94 1.36 3.11
C SER A 240 10.21 2.52 2.41
N GLU A 241 8.89 2.49 2.41
CA GLU A 241 8.06 3.45 1.66
C GLU A 241 7.70 4.66 2.50
N TYR A 242 7.36 4.39 3.74
CA TYR A 242 6.89 5.36 4.74
C TYR A 242 7.12 4.82 6.16
N GLY A 243 7.02 5.71 7.13
CA GLY A 243 6.84 5.35 8.53
C GLY A 243 5.37 5.43 8.93
N ILE A 244 4.98 4.60 9.89
CA ILE A 244 3.65 4.64 10.50
C ILE A 244 3.74 5.41 11.80
N THR A 245 2.82 6.38 11.99
CA THR A 245 2.74 7.20 13.19
C THR A 245 1.48 6.89 13.99
N PRO A 246 1.49 7.11 15.32
CA PRO A 246 0.32 6.80 16.15
C PRO A 246 -0.85 7.74 15.84
N VAL A 247 -2.04 7.16 15.70
CA VAL A 247 -3.30 7.90 15.51
C VAL A 247 -4.37 7.45 16.48
N ASP A 248 -5.33 8.32 16.78
CA ASP A 248 -6.47 8.04 17.67
C ASP A 248 -7.76 8.78 17.26
N ARG A 249 -7.73 9.53 16.16
CA ARG A 249 -8.86 10.35 15.71
C ARG A 249 -9.21 10.05 14.25
N PRO A 250 -10.26 9.24 14.01
CA PRO A 250 -10.84 9.11 12.67
C PRO A 250 -11.63 10.39 12.32
N VAL A 251 -11.48 10.88 11.08
CA VAL A 251 -12.18 12.04 10.54
C VAL A 251 -13.04 11.59 9.36
N HIS A 252 -14.31 11.97 9.35
CA HIS A 252 -15.32 11.53 8.39
C HIS A 252 -15.69 12.65 7.40
N ILE A 253 -14.81 12.99 6.45
CA ILE A 253 -15.03 14.06 5.47
C ILE A 253 -16.33 13.83 4.69
N ASN A 254 -16.59 12.60 4.26
CA ASN A 254 -17.77 12.27 3.46
C ASN A 254 -19.08 12.44 4.23
N ARG A 255 -19.12 12.18 5.56
CA ARG A 255 -20.30 12.47 6.39
C ARG A 255 -20.56 13.98 6.44
N ALA A 256 -19.53 14.80 6.65
CA ALA A 256 -19.67 16.26 6.66
C ALA A 256 -20.13 16.82 5.31
N LEU A 257 -19.61 16.30 4.19
CA LEU A 257 -20.07 16.67 2.85
C LEU A 257 -21.53 16.25 2.61
N ARG A 258 -21.94 15.10 3.11
CA ARG A 258 -23.32 14.61 3.04
C ARG A 258 -24.27 15.51 3.86
N ASP A 259 -23.91 15.84 5.09
CA ASP A 259 -24.71 16.70 5.96
C ASP A 259 -24.87 18.12 5.39
N ALA A 260 -23.87 18.57 4.62
CA ALA A 260 -23.94 19.83 3.86
C ALA A 260 -24.72 19.73 2.52
N GLY A 261 -25.29 18.57 2.19
CA GLY A 261 -26.03 18.33 0.94
C GLY A 261 -25.17 18.31 -0.32
N LEU A 262 -23.86 18.04 -0.19
CA LEU A 262 -22.91 18.03 -1.28
C LEU A 262 -22.63 16.61 -1.79
N LEU A 263 -22.69 15.60 -0.91
CA LEU A 263 -22.55 14.19 -1.25
C LEU A 263 -23.92 13.53 -1.32
N ILE A 264 -24.13 12.78 -2.39
CA ILE A 264 -25.38 12.04 -2.64
C ILE A 264 -25.13 10.54 -2.52
N VAL A 265 -26.09 9.85 -1.94
CA VAL A 265 -26.12 8.40 -1.86
C VAL A 265 -27.35 7.85 -2.59
N ARG A 266 -27.22 6.66 -3.17
CA ARG A 266 -28.33 5.85 -3.66
C ARG A 266 -28.64 4.77 -2.64
N GLU A 267 -29.93 4.50 -2.45
CA GLU A 267 -30.37 3.37 -1.63
C GLU A 267 -30.51 2.14 -2.52
N GLU A 268 -29.80 1.06 -2.19
CA GLU A 268 -29.84 -0.22 -2.88
C GLU A 268 -29.94 -1.35 -1.86
N ASP A 269 -31.03 -2.13 -1.94
CA ASP A 269 -31.30 -3.29 -1.08
C ASP A 269 -31.10 -3.01 0.43
N GLY A 270 -31.58 -1.83 0.88
CA GLY A 270 -31.50 -1.37 2.28
C GLY A 270 -30.15 -0.77 2.70
N GLY A 271 -29.13 -0.82 1.85
CA GLY A 271 -27.84 -0.17 2.04
C GLY A 271 -27.70 1.14 1.24
N GLU A 272 -26.81 2.00 1.67
CA GLU A 272 -26.50 3.25 0.99
C GLU A 272 -25.20 3.13 0.20
N LEU A 273 -25.22 3.52 -1.09
CA LEU A 273 -24.05 3.57 -1.97
C LEU A 273 -23.73 5.01 -2.33
N LEU A 274 -22.45 5.38 -2.26
CA LEU A 274 -22.00 6.67 -2.77
C LEU A 274 -22.32 6.76 -4.28
N ASP A 275 -22.93 7.87 -4.69
CA ASP A 275 -23.14 8.20 -6.10
C ASP A 275 -22.19 9.34 -6.52
N PRO A 276 -21.02 9.02 -7.13
CA PRO A 276 -20.06 10.03 -7.56
C PRO A 276 -20.63 10.96 -8.66
N MET A 277 -21.54 10.46 -9.50
CA MET A 277 -22.11 11.24 -10.61
C MET A 277 -23.12 12.27 -10.15
N ALA A 278 -23.92 11.95 -9.12
CA ALA A 278 -24.89 12.85 -8.55
C ALA A 278 -24.31 13.77 -7.45
N SER A 279 -23.14 13.44 -6.91
CA SER A 279 -22.49 14.21 -5.87
C SER A 279 -21.83 15.49 -6.42
N ARG A 280 -22.05 16.60 -5.75
CA ARG A 280 -21.37 17.87 -6.06
C ARG A 280 -19.96 17.92 -5.47
N ALA A 281 -19.73 17.20 -4.36
CA ALA A 281 -18.41 16.94 -3.80
C ALA A 281 -18.41 15.63 -3.01
N PHE A 282 -17.28 14.89 -3.06
CA PHE A 282 -17.00 13.71 -2.23
C PHE A 282 -15.50 13.54 -2.04
N ALA A 283 -15.09 12.83 -0.99
CA ALA A 283 -13.71 12.56 -0.67
C ALA A 283 -13.35 11.08 -0.94
N LEU A 284 -12.22 10.85 -1.59
CA LEU A 284 -11.51 9.58 -1.59
C LEU A 284 -10.44 9.64 -0.50
N SER A 285 -10.67 8.96 0.59
CA SER A 285 -9.77 8.90 1.74
C SER A 285 -8.71 7.82 1.55
N ASP A 286 -7.46 8.16 1.83
CA ASP A 286 -6.31 7.26 1.73
C ASP A 286 -5.36 7.53 2.91
N HIS A 287 -5.64 6.90 4.06
CA HIS A 287 -4.90 7.09 5.31
C HIS A 287 -4.99 8.53 5.86
N GLN A 288 -3.87 9.26 5.94
CA GLN A 288 -3.80 10.64 6.45
C GLN A 288 -3.94 11.70 5.35
N ILE A 289 -4.32 11.29 4.14
CA ILE A 289 -4.60 12.17 3.02
C ILE A 289 -5.95 11.85 2.40
N ALA A 290 -6.63 12.84 1.83
CA ALA A 290 -7.84 12.62 1.06
C ALA A 290 -7.89 13.55 -0.17
N HIS A 291 -8.23 12.97 -1.32
CA HIS A 291 -8.59 13.70 -2.52
C HIS A 291 -10.06 14.09 -2.44
N VAL A 292 -10.36 15.37 -2.41
CA VAL A 292 -11.75 15.88 -2.44
C VAL A 292 -12.07 16.32 -3.87
N TYR A 293 -12.93 15.56 -4.53
CA TYR A 293 -13.40 15.85 -5.87
C TYR A 293 -14.59 16.78 -5.80
N VAL A 294 -14.56 17.88 -6.57
CA VAL A 294 -15.60 18.91 -6.59
C VAL A 294 -16.05 19.10 -8.03
N ALA A 295 -17.32 18.75 -8.32
CA ALA A 295 -17.85 18.76 -9.68
C ALA A 295 -18.07 20.19 -10.23
N ASP A 296 -18.37 21.14 -9.34
CA ASP A 296 -18.65 22.54 -9.67
C ASP A 296 -17.62 23.43 -8.95
N LEU A 297 -16.75 24.06 -9.73
CA LEU A 297 -15.65 24.86 -9.22
C LEU A 297 -16.08 26.09 -8.42
N ASP A 298 -17.31 26.59 -8.61
CA ASP A 298 -17.87 27.67 -7.81
C ASP A 298 -18.10 27.25 -6.36
N LEU A 299 -18.15 25.95 -6.09
CA LEU A 299 -18.26 25.41 -4.74
C LEU A 299 -16.93 25.26 -4.01
N LEU A 300 -15.79 25.38 -4.70
CA LEU A 300 -14.47 25.17 -4.10
C LEU A 300 -14.27 25.95 -2.79
N PRO A 301 -14.58 27.25 -2.69
CA PRO A 301 -14.40 27.98 -1.42
C PRO A 301 -15.26 27.39 -0.29
N LYS A 302 -16.51 27.02 -0.59
CA LYS A 302 -17.43 26.44 0.39
C LYS A 302 -16.94 25.06 0.86
N VAL A 303 -16.56 24.19 -0.07
CA VAL A 303 -16.07 22.85 0.24
C VAL A 303 -14.74 22.93 1.00
N ARG A 304 -13.83 23.80 0.59
CA ARG A 304 -12.56 24.05 1.30
C ARG A 304 -12.81 24.46 2.73
N SER A 305 -13.62 25.48 2.97
CA SER A 305 -13.95 25.98 4.32
C SER A 305 -14.60 24.90 5.19
N LEU A 306 -15.50 24.10 4.62
CA LEU A 306 -16.14 22.98 5.33
C LEU A 306 -15.10 21.95 5.78
N VAL A 307 -14.20 21.53 4.88
CA VAL A 307 -13.20 20.49 5.19
C VAL A 307 -12.12 21.02 6.14
N GLU A 308 -11.65 22.26 5.96
CA GLU A 308 -10.68 22.92 6.88
C GLU A 308 -11.27 23.08 8.30
N GLY A 309 -12.57 23.26 8.42
CA GLY A 309 -13.27 23.36 9.72
C GLY A 309 -13.41 22.05 10.48
N LEU A 310 -13.08 20.90 9.90
CA LEU A 310 -13.21 19.62 10.58
C LEU A 310 -12.05 19.40 11.57
N PRO A 311 -12.34 19.05 12.83
CA PRO A 311 -11.31 18.69 13.79
C PRO A 311 -10.48 17.51 13.30
N GLY A 312 -9.16 17.69 13.23
CA GLY A 312 -8.23 16.66 12.73
C GLY A 312 -7.76 16.90 11.30
N VAL A 313 -8.26 17.92 10.62
CA VAL A 313 -7.68 18.41 9.34
C VAL A 313 -6.63 19.48 9.66
N GLU A 314 -5.41 19.25 9.20
CA GLU A 314 -4.29 20.18 9.37
C GLU A 314 -4.26 21.25 8.27
N HIS A 315 -4.49 20.85 7.02
CA HIS A 315 -4.44 21.73 5.86
C HIS A 315 -5.27 21.18 4.69
N VAL A 316 -5.77 22.08 3.84
CA VAL A 316 -6.42 21.75 2.58
C VAL A 316 -5.74 22.51 1.43
N TYR A 317 -5.05 21.77 0.58
CA TYR A 317 -4.36 22.32 -0.59
C TYR A 317 -5.33 22.48 -1.76
N ALA A 318 -5.29 23.62 -2.43
CA ALA A 318 -6.14 23.97 -3.58
C ALA A 318 -5.33 24.56 -4.73
N GLY A 319 -5.80 24.41 -5.96
CA GLY A 319 -5.18 25.03 -7.13
C GLY A 319 -3.66 24.80 -7.20
N GLY A 320 -2.88 25.88 -7.33
CA GLY A 320 -1.41 25.82 -7.41
C GLY A 320 -0.70 25.32 -6.15
N GLU A 321 -1.37 25.33 -4.98
CA GLU A 321 -0.81 24.80 -3.73
C GLU A 321 -0.54 23.28 -3.84
N ARG A 322 -1.31 22.54 -4.64
CA ARG A 322 -1.12 21.10 -4.87
C ARG A 322 0.26 20.77 -5.45
N ARG A 323 0.86 21.71 -6.21
CA ARG A 323 2.21 21.55 -6.76
C ARG A 323 3.28 21.56 -5.68
N THR A 324 3.08 22.31 -4.59
CA THR A 324 4.05 22.38 -3.48
C THR A 324 4.23 21.05 -2.76
N ILE A 325 3.24 20.15 -2.88
CA ILE A 325 3.27 18.80 -2.32
C ILE A 325 3.40 17.71 -3.39
N GLY A 326 3.68 18.06 -4.65
CA GLY A 326 3.88 17.10 -5.73
C GLY A 326 2.61 16.38 -6.23
N LEU A 327 1.43 16.99 -6.05
CA LEU A 327 0.12 16.41 -6.39
C LEU A 327 -0.69 17.22 -7.41
N ASP A 328 -0.05 18.12 -8.15
CA ASP A 328 -0.72 18.88 -9.22
C ASP A 328 -0.87 18.03 -10.49
N HIS A 329 -1.85 17.13 -10.48
CA HIS A 329 -2.13 16.22 -11.59
C HIS A 329 -3.65 16.13 -11.84
N ALA A 330 -4.07 15.82 -13.07
CA ALA A 330 -5.49 15.72 -13.46
C ALA A 330 -6.28 14.62 -12.71
N ARG A 331 -5.61 13.60 -12.18
CA ARG A 331 -6.22 12.54 -11.36
C ARG A 331 -6.44 12.96 -9.92
N SER A 332 -5.77 13.98 -9.44
CA SER A 332 -5.96 14.51 -8.09
C SER A 332 -7.33 15.15 -7.93
N GLY A 333 -7.84 15.17 -6.70
CA GLY A 333 -9.00 15.98 -6.35
C GLY A 333 -8.73 17.48 -6.54
N GLU A 334 -9.76 18.26 -6.71
CA GLU A 334 -9.67 19.73 -6.75
C GLU A 334 -9.07 20.27 -5.46
N LEU A 335 -9.35 19.58 -4.34
CA LEU A 335 -8.73 19.85 -3.04
C LEU A 335 -8.03 18.58 -2.54
N ILE A 336 -6.94 18.78 -1.79
CA ILE A 336 -6.24 17.70 -1.08
C ILE A 336 -6.27 18.04 0.41
N ALA A 337 -6.99 17.23 1.18
CA ALA A 337 -7.00 17.35 2.63
C ALA A 337 -5.84 16.56 3.24
N MET A 338 -5.13 17.16 4.19
CA MET A 338 -4.08 16.54 5.00
C MET A 338 -4.57 16.46 6.44
N ALA A 339 -4.49 15.29 7.05
CA ALA A 339 -4.82 15.11 8.46
C ALA A 339 -3.71 15.68 9.37
N ASP A 340 -4.08 16.06 10.59
CA ASP A 340 -3.08 16.31 11.63
C ASP A 340 -2.33 15.02 12.02
N ALA A 341 -1.27 15.17 12.83
CA ALA A 341 -0.38 14.06 13.17
C ALA A 341 -1.07 12.88 13.90
N ARG A 342 -2.24 13.13 14.52
CA ARG A 342 -2.99 12.13 15.32
C ARG A 342 -4.28 11.66 14.64
N SER A 343 -4.58 12.20 13.47
CA SER A 343 -5.84 11.94 12.76
C SER A 343 -5.59 11.15 11.46
N TRP A 344 -6.65 10.51 10.97
CA TRP A 344 -6.69 9.82 9.69
C TRP A 344 -8.09 9.89 9.09
N PHE A 345 -8.27 9.69 7.78
CA PHE A 345 -9.54 9.85 7.09
C PHE A 345 -10.20 8.53 6.79
N THR A 346 -11.48 8.41 7.16
CA THR A 346 -12.31 7.26 6.77
C THR A 346 -13.01 7.54 5.44
N TYR A 347 -13.40 6.47 4.73
CA TYR A 347 -14.26 6.60 3.54
C TYR A 347 -15.75 6.67 3.88
N TYR A 348 -16.15 6.57 5.16
CA TYR A 348 -17.55 6.44 5.60
C TYR A 348 -18.40 7.64 5.20
N TYR A 349 -19.44 7.35 4.43
CA TYR A 349 -20.40 8.35 3.93
C TYR A 349 -21.83 8.13 4.45
N TRP A 350 -22.14 6.99 5.08
CA TRP A 350 -23.42 6.72 5.74
C TRP A 350 -23.44 7.30 7.15
N ASN A 351 -24.62 7.75 7.58
CA ASN A 351 -24.81 8.32 8.93
C ASN A 351 -25.38 7.31 9.94
N ASP A 352 -25.95 6.20 9.45
CA ASP A 352 -26.46 5.09 10.27
C ASP A 352 -25.76 3.79 9.82
N ASP A 353 -25.05 3.14 10.73
CA ASP A 353 -24.30 1.90 10.45
C ASP A 353 -25.20 0.73 10.03
N ARG A 354 -26.50 0.79 10.28
CA ARG A 354 -27.50 -0.19 9.78
C ARG A 354 -27.74 -0.03 8.28
N ARG A 355 -27.41 1.14 7.72
CA ARG A 355 -27.53 1.47 6.30
C ARG A 355 -26.20 1.47 5.57
N ALA A 356 -25.13 1.04 6.26
CA ALA A 356 -23.83 0.83 5.62
C ALA A 356 -23.97 -0.15 4.44
N PRO A 357 -23.24 0.05 3.33
CA PRO A 357 -23.29 -0.87 2.19
C PRO A 357 -22.84 -2.28 2.59
N ASP A 358 -23.30 -3.30 1.85
CA ASP A 358 -23.04 -4.72 2.13
C ASP A 358 -21.54 -5.04 2.24
N PHE A 359 -20.71 -4.36 1.45
CA PHE A 359 -19.27 -4.54 1.47
C PHE A 359 -18.57 -3.90 2.67
N ALA A 360 -19.21 -2.98 3.41
CA ALA A 360 -18.53 -2.24 4.48
C ALA A 360 -18.00 -3.16 5.59
N ARG A 361 -18.74 -4.24 5.90
CA ARG A 361 -18.35 -5.23 6.92
C ARG A 361 -17.55 -6.42 6.36
N THR A 362 -17.02 -6.31 5.16
CA THR A 362 -16.24 -7.36 4.49
C THR A 362 -14.85 -6.87 4.10
N VAL A 363 -13.92 -7.79 3.83
CA VAL A 363 -12.64 -7.46 3.19
C VAL A 363 -12.89 -7.29 1.68
N GLU A 364 -13.01 -6.03 1.24
CA GLU A 364 -13.37 -5.70 -0.15
C GLU A 364 -12.71 -4.40 -0.64
N ILE A 365 -11.42 -4.50 -0.93
CA ILE A 365 -10.56 -3.36 -1.29
C ILE A 365 -10.89 -2.68 -2.63
N HIS A 366 -11.72 -3.31 -3.48
CA HIS A 366 -12.03 -2.78 -4.82
C HIS A 366 -13.40 -2.08 -4.89
N ARG A 367 -14.32 -2.38 -3.98
CA ARG A 367 -15.67 -1.78 -3.94
C ARG A 367 -15.77 -0.59 -2.99
N LYS A 368 -14.90 -0.52 -1.97
CA LYS A 368 -14.85 0.59 -1.05
C LYS A 368 -14.29 1.84 -1.76
N PRO A 369 -14.98 2.98 -1.70
CA PRO A 369 -14.51 4.21 -2.34
C PRO A 369 -13.47 4.96 -1.49
N GLY A 370 -12.50 4.23 -0.94
CA GLY A 370 -11.41 4.70 -0.12
C GLY A 370 -10.71 3.56 0.61
N TYR A 371 -9.55 3.85 1.16
CA TYR A 371 -8.80 2.89 1.97
C TYR A 371 -9.48 2.67 3.32
N ASP A 372 -9.51 1.41 3.76
CA ASP A 372 -10.15 1.03 5.02
C ASP A 372 -9.25 0.12 5.89
N PRO A 373 -8.44 0.67 6.80
CA PRO A 373 -7.59 -0.11 7.69
C PRO A 373 -8.40 -0.91 8.73
N VAL A 374 -9.69 -0.62 8.89
CA VAL A 374 -10.58 -1.37 9.77
C VAL A 374 -10.76 -2.82 9.28
N GLU A 375 -10.50 -3.09 8.00
CA GLU A 375 -10.44 -4.46 7.45
C GLU A 375 -9.42 -5.36 8.15
N LEU A 376 -8.45 -4.81 8.86
CA LEU A 376 -7.46 -5.59 9.62
C LEU A 376 -8.04 -6.19 10.92
N PHE A 377 -9.26 -5.82 11.32
CA PHE A 377 -9.84 -6.24 12.59
C PHE A 377 -11.00 -7.20 12.40
N LEU A 378 -11.17 -8.12 13.34
CA LEU A 378 -12.44 -8.82 13.53
C LEU A 378 -13.35 -7.97 14.42
N ASP A 379 -14.64 -7.94 14.09
CA ASP A 379 -15.62 -7.17 14.85
C ASP A 379 -15.66 -7.67 16.31
N PRO A 380 -15.29 -6.83 17.30
CA PRO A 380 -15.32 -7.19 18.72
C PRO A 380 -16.73 -7.55 19.23
N ALA A 381 -17.78 -7.11 18.55
CA ALA A 381 -19.17 -7.46 18.90
C ALA A 381 -19.52 -8.93 18.59
N ILE A 382 -18.72 -9.62 17.80
CA ILE A 382 -18.92 -11.05 17.50
C ILE A 382 -18.37 -11.88 18.64
N ALA A 383 -19.25 -12.38 19.52
CA ALA A 383 -18.88 -13.14 20.71
C ALA A 383 -18.01 -14.38 20.44
N ALA A 384 -18.20 -15.05 19.29
CA ALA A 384 -17.46 -16.26 18.91
C ALA A 384 -17.02 -16.18 17.44
N PRO A 385 -16.00 -15.34 17.10
CA PRO A 385 -15.66 -15.06 15.70
C PRO A 385 -15.24 -16.32 14.93
N LYS A 386 -14.51 -17.26 15.54
CA LYS A 386 -14.14 -18.53 14.88
C LYS A 386 -15.35 -19.37 14.53
N ALA A 387 -16.35 -19.46 15.41
CA ALA A 387 -17.59 -20.19 15.14
C ALA A 387 -18.43 -19.50 14.06
N ALA A 388 -18.54 -18.17 14.12
CA ALA A 388 -19.23 -17.38 13.12
C ALA A 388 -18.61 -17.54 11.72
N ILE A 389 -17.28 -17.47 11.60
CA ILE A 389 -16.54 -17.73 10.35
C ILE A 389 -16.76 -19.16 9.89
N GLY A 390 -16.63 -20.15 10.80
CA GLY A 390 -16.83 -21.56 10.50
C GLY A 390 -18.23 -21.84 9.94
N LYS A 391 -19.28 -21.26 10.53
CA LYS A 391 -20.66 -21.33 10.02
C LYS A 391 -20.77 -20.78 8.59
N ARG A 392 -20.21 -19.59 8.31
CA ARG A 392 -20.24 -18.99 6.97
C ARG A 392 -19.50 -19.83 5.93
N LEU A 393 -18.33 -20.38 6.31
CA LEU A 393 -17.56 -21.28 5.44
C LEU A 393 -18.33 -22.59 5.15
N LEU A 394 -18.99 -23.16 6.16
CA LEU A 394 -19.83 -24.35 5.98
C LEU A 394 -21.00 -24.06 5.04
N LEU A 395 -21.72 -22.96 5.23
CA LEU A 395 -22.80 -22.56 4.34
C LEU A 395 -22.33 -22.38 2.90
N ARG A 396 -21.16 -21.74 2.69
CA ARG A 396 -20.54 -21.64 1.36
C ARG A 396 -20.21 -23.01 0.75
N LYS A 397 -19.69 -23.94 1.55
CA LYS A 397 -19.42 -25.32 1.10
C LYS A 397 -20.69 -26.07 0.70
N LEU A 398 -21.83 -25.75 1.34
CA LEU A 398 -23.14 -26.29 1.01
C LEU A 398 -23.82 -25.56 -0.19
N GLY A 399 -23.14 -24.59 -0.81
CA GLY A 399 -23.63 -23.88 -1.99
C GLY A 399 -24.43 -22.61 -1.70
N PHE A 400 -24.57 -22.19 -0.44
CA PHE A 400 -25.24 -20.95 -0.10
C PHE A 400 -24.33 -19.74 -0.34
N ARG A 401 -24.86 -18.65 -0.90
CA ARG A 401 -24.19 -17.35 -0.96
C ARG A 401 -24.26 -16.70 0.42
N THR A 402 -23.11 -16.45 1.03
CA THR A 402 -23.01 -15.80 2.34
C THR A 402 -21.94 -14.74 2.30
N LEU A 403 -22.20 -13.57 2.87
CA LEU A 403 -21.19 -12.55 3.12
C LEU A 403 -20.24 -13.01 4.23
N MET A 404 -18.99 -12.59 4.15
CA MET A 404 -18.02 -12.73 5.25
C MET A 404 -17.99 -11.41 6.02
N ASP A 405 -19.14 -11.05 6.60
CA ASP A 405 -19.41 -9.82 7.33
C ASP A 405 -18.83 -9.88 8.76
N VAL A 406 -17.53 -9.87 8.86
CA VAL A 406 -16.80 -10.02 10.14
C VAL A 406 -15.95 -8.79 10.48
N ILE A 407 -15.98 -7.75 9.63
CA ILE A 407 -15.23 -6.51 9.81
C ILE A 407 -16.09 -5.52 10.60
N PRO A 408 -15.54 -4.85 11.63
CA PRO A 408 -16.26 -3.81 12.35
C PRO A 408 -16.43 -2.54 11.51
N LEU A 409 -17.30 -1.62 12.00
CA LEU A 409 -17.39 -0.24 11.47
C LEU A 409 -16.82 0.77 12.47
N ASP A 410 -16.13 0.30 13.49
CA ASP A 410 -15.50 1.13 14.51
C ASP A 410 -14.11 1.60 14.07
N ALA A 411 -14.06 2.78 13.49
CA ALA A 411 -12.82 3.40 13.05
C ALA A 411 -11.84 3.75 14.20
N SER A 412 -12.32 3.79 15.45
CA SER A 412 -11.47 4.08 16.62
C SER A 412 -10.50 2.97 16.98
N LEU A 413 -10.66 1.78 16.39
CA LEU A 413 -9.75 0.64 16.58
C LEU A 413 -8.37 0.87 15.95
N VAL A 414 -8.27 1.69 14.93
CA VAL A 414 -7.01 1.98 14.22
C VAL A 414 -6.09 2.82 15.10
N ARG A 415 -4.85 2.37 15.29
CA ARG A 415 -3.86 2.99 16.17
C ARG A 415 -2.63 3.53 15.45
N GLY A 416 -2.42 3.17 14.20
CA GLY A 416 -1.33 3.68 13.37
C GLY A 416 -1.81 4.03 11.97
N SER A 417 -1.22 5.06 11.38
CA SER A 417 -1.51 5.48 10.01
C SER A 417 -0.31 6.15 9.36
N HIS A 418 -0.41 6.37 8.07
CA HIS A 418 0.60 7.01 7.23
C HIS A 418 -0.07 7.87 6.14
N GLY A 419 0.67 8.32 5.13
CA GLY A 419 0.15 9.17 4.05
C GLY A 419 0.64 10.61 4.18
N ARG A 420 0.75 11.11 5.40
CA ARG A 420 1.40 12.37 5.77
C ARG A 420 2.91 12.15 5.90
N LEU A 421 3.73 13.15 5.59
CA LEU A 421 5.16 13.12 5.88
C LEU A 421 5.39 13.16 7.40
N THR A 422 6.30 12.34 7.90
CA THR A 422 6.62 12.29 9.34
C THR A 422 7.37 13.57 9.78
N ALA A 423 7.05 14.04 10.99
CA ALA A 423 7.69 15.25 11.52
C ALA A 423 9.17 15.04 11.87
N LYS A 424 9.55 13.81 12.21
CA LYS A 424 10.93 13.43 12.53
C LYS A 424 11.42 12.42 11.51
N ALA A 425 12.63 12.60 11.02
CA ALA A 425 13.22 11.72 10.04
C ALA A 425 13.46 10.29 10.56
N GLU A 426 13.59 10.12 11.89
CA GLU A 426 13.70 8.81 12.55
C GLU A 426 12.40 8.00 12.49
N ASP A 427 11.26 8.67 12.34
CA ASP A 427 9.94 8.05 12.19
C ASP A 427 9.58 7.81 10.71
N GLY A 428 10.41 8.33 9.79
CA GLY A 428 10.26 8.19 8.34
C GLY A 428 10.94 6.94 7.78
N PRO A 429 10.83 6.73 6.47
CA PRO A 429 11.44 5.58 5.79
C PRO A 429 12.96 5.71 5.68
N LEU A 430 13.60 4.60 5.31
CA LEU A 430 15.04 4.48 5.19
C LEU A 430 15.44 3.68 3.95
N VAL A 431 16.72 3.76 3.61
CA VAL A 431 17.40 2.85 2.69
C VAL A 431 18.65 2.29 3.37
N ILE A 432 18.90 0.99 3.19
CA ILE A 432 20.13 0.30 3.59
C ILE A 432 20.71 -0.35 2.33
N THR A 433 22.02 -0.29 2.15
CA THR A 433 22.71 -1.01 1.06
C THR A 433 24.04 -1.59 1.55
N ASP A 434 24.41 -2.75 1.02
CA ASP A 434 25.74 -3.36 1.21
C ASP A 434 26.81 -2.78 0.25
N GLN A 435 26.46 -1.73 -0.50
CA GLN A 435 27.36 -0.96 -1.35
C GLN A 435 27.52 0.47 -0.80
N PRO A 436 28.35 0.71 0.22
CA PRO A 436 28.41 1.98 0.93
C PRO A 436 28.82 3.15 0.04
N GLN A 437 29.54 2.92 -1.06
CA GLN A 437 29.93 3.95 -2.01
C GLN A 437 28.75 4.61 -2.72
N LEU A 438 27.57 3.99 -2.74
CA LEU A 438 26.37 4.51 -3.39
C LEU A 438 25.61 5.51 -2.52
N LEU A 439 25.74 5.43 -1.20
CA LEU A 439 25.10 6.35 -0.24
C LEU A 439 26.13 7.36 0.30
N LYS A 440 26.33 8.45 -0.46
CA LYS A 440 27.27 9.52 -0.09
C LYS A 440 26.69 10.57 0.88
N ARG A 441 25.41 10.45 1.22
CA ARG A 441 24.67 11.39 2.08
C ARG A 441 23.78 10.62 3.04
N ASP A 442 23.53 11.20 4.22
CA ASP A 442 22.64 10.62 5.24
C ASP A 442 21.16 10.73 4.87
N HIS A 443 20.82 11.43 3.79
CA HIS A 443 19.47 11.62 3.27
C HIS A 443 19.48 11.53 1.75
N ILE A 444 18.48 10.81 1.20
CA ILE A 444 18.21 10.76 -0.22
C ILE A 444 16.72 11.01 -0.48
N ALA A 445 16.35 11.53 -1.64
CA ALA A 445 14.96 11.67 -2.04
C ALA A 445 14.42 10.34 -2.59
N ALA A 446 13.12 10.11 -2.44
CA ALA A 446 12.45 8.95 -3.05
C ALA A 446 12.65 8.90 -4.58
N THR A 447 12.75 10.06 -5.22
CA THR A 447 13.06 10.21 -6.66
C THR A 447 14.46 9.73 -7.04
N ASP A 448 15.40 9.66 -6.08
CA ASP A 448 16.77 9.20 -6.33
C ASP A 448 16.88 7.67 -6.33
N VAL A 449 15.86 6.95 -5.82
CA VAL A 449 15.88 5.49 -5.65
C VAL A 449 16.06 4.77 -7.00
N LYS A 450 15.37 5.20 -8.06
CA LYS A 450 15.58 4.63 -9.40
C LYS A 450 17.06 4.66 -9.81
N GLN A 451 17.70 5.82 -9.65
CA GLN A 451 19.10 5.99 -10.02
C GLN A 451 20.05 5.20 -9.09
N LEU A 452 19.75 5.15 -7.78
CA LEU A 452 20.48 4.33 -6.80
C LEU A 452 20.48 2.86 -7.22
N LEU A 453 19.31 2.30 -7.55
CA LEU A 453 19.20 0.89 -7.97
C LEU A 453 19.90 0.62 -9.31
N LEU A 454 19.81 1.54 -10.27
CA LEU A 454 20.55 1.43 -11.52
C LEU A 454 22.06 1.50 -11.29
N ASN A 455 22.55 2.38 -10.42
CA ASN A 455 23.96 2.46 -10.07
C ASN A 455 24.44 1.18 -9.36
N SER A 456 23.58 0.60 -8.47
CA SER A 456 23.90 -0.69 -7.83
C SER A 456 24.16 -1.82 -8.82
N VAL A 457 23.50 -1.77 -10.00
CA VAL A 457 23.66 -2.76 -11.07
C VAL A 457 24.87 -2.47 -11.97
N PHE A 458 25.11 -1.18 -12.30
CA PHE A 458 26.04 -0.80 -13.36
C PHE A 458 27.39 -0.27 -12.86
N GLU A 459 27.51 0.08 -11.59
CA GLU A 459 28.75 0.55 -10.94
C GLU A 459 29.28 -0.49 -9.93
#